data_ec3ff0908049e9367085b656c2434c01
#
_entry.id   ec3ff0908049e9367085b656c2434c01
#
_cell.length_a   1.000
_cell.length_b   1.000
_cell.length_c   1.000
_cell.angle_alpha   90.00
_cell.angle_beta   90.00
_cell.angle_gamma   90.00
#
_symmetry.space_group_name_H-M   'P 1'
#
loop_
_entity.id
_entity.type
_entity.pdbx_description
1 polymer ?
#
loop_
_entity_poly.entity_id
_entity_poly.type
_entity_poly.pdbx_seq_one_letter_code
_entity_poly.pdbx_strand_id
1 'polypeptide(L)'
;MIKRNNLVQHLIFLMISAVVVCIAAVAVAYAQVTVTQGYGADMLLQRGMIVGLKKDDPRKVEPINSDDFDRIHGVVIGANESAVLLGRDDEKVYVASGGRFPTLVSSQNGTINIGDYVAVSSVKGIGMRAGDIEPVILGKAIESFDAS
;
A
#
# COMPACT_ATOMS: atom_id res chain seq x y z
N MET A 1 24.21 -57.28 3.19
CA MET A 1 24.11 -56.22 4.20
C MET A 1 24.13 -54.80 3.58
N ILE A 2 24.62 -54.59 2.37
CA ILE A 2 24.77 -53.27 1.69
C ILE A 2 23.45 -52.68 1.17
N LYS A 3 22.48 -53.50 0.75
CA LYS A 3 21.20 -53.05 0.16
C LYS A 3 20.25 -52.31 1.14
N ARG A 4 20.34 -52.60 2.44
CA ARG A 4 19.50 -52.01 3.47
C ARG A 4 19.89 -50.57 3.81
N ASN A 5 21.17 -50.22 3.72
CA ASN A 5 21.69 -48.88 3.94
C ASN A 5 21.23 -47.88 2.88
N ASN A 6 21.19 -48.32 1.60
CA ASN A 6 20.74 -47.45 0.53
C ASN A 6 19.23 -47.12 0.64
N LEU A 7 18.40 -48.06 1.08
CA LEU A 7 16.97 -47.84 1.27
C LEU A 7 16.72 -46.79 2.40
N VAL A 8 17.46 -46.91 3.49
CA VAL A 8 17.35 -45.94 4.60
C VAL A 8 17.83 -44.55 4.16
N GLN A 9 18.91 -44.47 3.38
CA GLN A 9 19.39 -43.19 2.87
C GLN A 9 18.38 -42.56 1.90
N HIS A 10 17.75 -43.32 1.02
CA HIS A 10 16.69 -42.81 0.14
C HIS A 10 15.45 -42.32 0.92
N LEU A 11 15.05 -43.03 1.98
CA LEU A 11 13.95 -42.62 2.84
C LEU A 11 14.25 -41.31 3.58
N ILE A 12 15.47 -41.15 4.09
CA ILE A 12 15.93 -39.93 4.76
C ILE A 12 15.93 -38.76 3.77
N PHE A 13 16.44 -38.99 2.56
CA PHE A 13 16.47 -37.95 1.51
C PHE A 13 15.06 -37.51 1.09
N LEU A 14 14.11 -38.44 0.96
CA LEU A 14 12.71 -38.15 0.69
C LEU A 14 12.04 -37.36 1.82
N MET A 15 12.32 -37.72 3.06
CA MET A 15 11.79 -36.99 4.22
C MET A 15 12.34 -35.56 4.30
N ILE A 16 13.64 -35.34 4.08
CA ILE A 16 14.25 -34.03 4.05
C ILE A 16 13.70 -33.19 2.90
N SER A 17 13.55 -33.79 1.71
CA SER A 17 12.96 -33.10 0.56
C SER A 17 11.52 -32.69 0.81
N ALA A 18 10.69 -33.53 1.44
CA ALA A 18 9.32 -33.21 1.79
C ALA A 18 9.25 -32.04 2.81
N VAL A 19 10.13 -32.04 3.81
CA VAL A 19 10.20 -30.96 4.81
C VAL A 19 10.62 -29.64 4.17
N VAL A 20 11.60 -29.64 3.27
CA VAL A 20 12.06 -28.43 2.55
C VAL A 20 10.93 -27.88 1.67
N VAL A 21 10.17 -28.73 0.98
CA VAL A 21 9.01 -28.33 0.16
C VAL A 21 7.92 -27.75 1.03
N CYS A 22 7.63 -28.33 2.19
CA CYS A 22 6.65 -27.78 3.14
C CYS A 22 7.07 -26.41 3.70
N ILE A 23 8.35 -26.23 4.02
CA ILE A 23 8.88 -24.93 4.52
C ILE A 23 8.82 -23.87 3.41
N ALA A 24 9.15 -24.22 2.16
CA ALA A 24 9.04 -23.34 1.01
C ALA A 24 7.58 -22.93 0.71
N ALA A 25 6.62 -23.85 0.89
CA ALA A 25 5.19 -23.57 0.69
C ALA A 25 4.62 -22.60 1.75
N VAL A 26 5.11 -22.66 2.98
CA VAL A 26 4.68 -21.74 4.06
C VAL A 26 5.22 -20.32 3.85
N ALA A 27 6.39 -20.15 3.23
CA ALA A 27 7.00 -18.85 2.98
C ALA A 27 6.23 -17.97 1.98
N VAL A 28 5.33 -18.53 1.16
CA VAL A 28 4.58 -17.81 0.11
C VAL A 28 3.24 -17.24 0.64
N ALA A 29 2.81 -17.59 1.85
CA ALA A 29 1.49 -17.28 2.38
C ALA A 29 1.41 -16.00 3.23
N TYR A 30 2.41 -15.14 3.22
CA TYR A 30 2.24 -13.79 3.77
C TYR A 30 1.50 -12.91 2.76
N ALA A 31 0.20 -13.17 2.60
CA ALA A 31 -0.69 -12.19 2.00
C ALA A 31 -0.61 -10.92 2.85
N GLN A 32 -0.15 -9.82 2.26
CA GLN A 32 -0.17 -8.52 2.93
C GLN A 32 -1.64 -8.16 3.17
N VAL A 33 -2.10 -8.36 4.39
CA VAL A 33 -3.44 -7.94 4.79
C VAL A 33 -3.41 -6.42 4.88
N THR A 34 -3.97 -5.76 3.90
CA THR A 34 -4.20 -4.33 3.96
C THR A 34 -5.38 -4.07 4.87
N VAL A 35 -5.14 -3.32 5.93
CA VAL A 35 -6.19 -2.85 6.83
C VAL A 35 -6.64 -1.48 6.35
N THR A 36 -7.92 -1.35 6.10
CA THR A 36 -8.55 -0.12 5.66
C THR A 36 -9.52 0.34 6.72
N GLN A 37 -9.47 1.62 7.04
CA GLN A 37 -10.37 2.25 8.00
C GLN A 37 -11.35 3.19 7.31
N GLY A 38 -12.62 3.19 7.77
CA GLY A 38 -13.65 4.12 7.34
C GLY A 38 -13.53 5.46 8.05
N TYR A 39 -13.87 6.53 7.32
CA TYR A 39 -13.87 7.90 7.80
C TYR A 39 -15.05 8.67 7.24
N GLY A 40 -15.46 9.73 7.95
CA GLY A 40 -16.32 10.77 7.40
C GLY A 40 -15.53 11.72 6.49
N ALA A 41 -16.26 12.46 5.65
CA ALA A 41 -15.70 13.58 4.90
C ALA A 41 -16.78 14.65 4.72
N ASP A 42 -16.38 15.92 4.71
CA ASP A 42 -17.29 17.06 4.49
C ASP A 42 -17.49 17.38 3.01
N MET A 43 -16.74 16.68 2.13
CA MET A 43 -16.79 16.82 0.68
C MET A 43 -16.70 15.46 0.01
N LEU A 44 -17.04 15.41 -1.27
CA LEU A 44 -16.86 14.21 -2.08
C LEU A 44 -15.37 14.00 -2.36
N LEU A 45 -14.84 12.84 -1.96
CA LEU A 45 -13.48 12.43 -2.21
C LEU A 45 -13.45 11.38 -3.32
N GLN A 46 -12.49 11.53 -4.23
CA GLN A 46 -12.28 10.58 -5.31
C GLN A 46 -11.29 9.48 -4.88
N ARG A 47 -11.48 8.29 -5.42
CA ARG A 47 -10.52 7.20 -5.29
C ARG A 47 -9.13 7.64 -5.79
N GLY A 48 -8.10 7.28 -5.06
CA GLY A 48 -6.73 7.66 -5.35
C GLY A 48 -6.28 9.00 -4.76
N MET A 49 -7.18 9.78 -4.15
CA MET A 49 -6.80 11.01 -3.48
C MET A 49 -5.98 10.72 -2.22
N ILE A 50 -4.93 11.50 -2.02
CA ILE A 50 -4.12 11.52 -0.81
C ILE A 50 -4.83 12.38 0.22
N VAL A 51 -5.05 11.83 1.42
CA VAL A 51 -5.80 12.48 2.48
C VAL A 51 -5.04 12.50 3.79
N GLY A 52 -5.37 13.50 4.59
CA GLY A 52 -4.94 13.62 5.97
C GLY A 52 -6.13 13.66 6.92
N LEU A 53 -5.89 13.45 8.20
CA LEU A 53 -6.91 13.63 9.23
C LEU A 53 -7.25 15.12 9.35
N LYS A 54 -8.54 15.42 9.49
CA LYS A 54 -9.01 16.80 9.69
C LYS A 54 -8.59 17.30 11.08
N LYS A 55 -8.07 18.53 11.15
CA LYS A 55 -7.47 19.09 12.40
C LYS A 55 -8.47 19.20 13.55
N ASP A 56 -9.71 19.53 13.24
CA ASP A 56 -10.80 19.77 14.20
C ASP A 56 -11.69 18.53 14.45
N ASP A 57 -11.62 17.50 13.59
CA ASP A 57 -12.33 16.23 13.75
C ASP A 57 -11.54 15.05 13.18
N PRO A 58 -10.77 14.32 14.01
CA PRO A 58 -9.94 13.21 13.55
C PRO A 58 -10.74 11.98 13.07
N ARG A 59 -12.07 11.99 13.15
CA ARG A 59 -12.94 10.98 12.53
C ARG A 59 -13.20 11.28 11.06
N LYS A 60 -12.77 12.44 10.58
CA LYS A 60 -12.91 12.86 9.19
C LYS A 60 -11.57 12.99 8.52
N VAL A 61 -11.59 12.82 7.20
CA VAL A 61 -10.44 13.04 6.31
C VAL A 61 -10.73 14.16 5.33
N GLU A 62 -9.66 14.83 4.92
CA GLU A 62 -9.69 15.87 3.90
C GLU A 62 -8.50 15.73 2.94
N PRO A 63 -8.61 16.17 1.67
CA PRO A 63 -7.47 16.16 0.76
C PRO A 63 -6.42 17.15 1.24
N ILE A 64 -5.17 16.72 1.24
CA ILE A 64 -4.02 17.52 1.67
C ILE A 64 -3.10 17.88 0.50
N ASN A 65 -2.27 18.89 0.68
CA ASN A 65 -1.22 19.29 -0.24
C ASN A 65 0.16 19.26 0.48
N SER A 66 1.21 19.68 -0.21
CA SER A 66 2.57 19.69 0.31
C SER A 66 2.76 20.53 1.59
N ASP A 67 1.91 21.51 1.87
CA ASP A 67 1.99 22.32 3.09
C ASP A 67 1.49 21.57 4.35
N ASP A 68 0.73 20.50 4.14
CA ASP A 68 0.11 19.68 5.18
C ASP A 68 0.74 18.27 5.28
N PHE A 69 1.99 18.10 4.84
CA PHE A 69 2.66 16.80 4.75
C PHE A 69 2.72 16.04 6.08
N ASP A 70 2.74 16.74 7.21
CA ASP A 70 2.76 16.19 8.57
C ASP A 70 1.46 15.44 8.94
N ARG A 71 0.39 15.69 8.19
CA ARG A 71 -0.93 15.08 8.40
C ARG A 71 -1.26 13.95 7.44
N ILE A 72 -0.33 13.52 6.60
CA ILE A 72 -0.57 12.41 5.66
C ILE A 72 -1.08 11.21 6.46
N HIS A 73 -2.28 10.72 6.06
CA HIS A 73 -2.90 9.57 6.69
C HIS A 73 -2.98 8.36 5.76
N GLY A 74 -3.26 8.59 4.48
CA GLY A 74 -3.32 7.53 3.48
C GLY A 74 -3.93 7.97 2.16
N VAL A 75 -4.40 6.96 1.42
CA VAL A 75 -5.02 7.12 0.09
C VAL A 75 -6.46 6.60 0.12
N VAL A 76 -7.38 7.34 -0.49
CA VAL A 76 -8.78 6.93 -0.63
C VAL A 76 -8.89 5.74 -1.58
N ILE A 77 -9.55 4.68 -1.13
CA ILE A 77 -9.79 3.46 -1.92
C ILE A 77 -11.27 3.13 -2.03
N GLY A 78 -11.61 2.21 -2.94
CA GLY A 78 -12.96 1.66 -3.01
C GLY A 78 -13.23 0.65 -1.88
N ALA A 79 -14.49 0.53 -1.48
CA ALA A 79 -14.90 -0.41 -0.42
C ALA A 79 -14.56 -1.88 -0.73
N ASN A 80 -14.49 -2.24 -2.02
CA ASN A 80 -14.19 -3.60 -2.49
C ASN A 80 -12.69 -3.85 -2.72
N GLU A 81 -11.81 -2.91 -2.39
CA GLU A 81 -10.36 -3.02 -2.61
C GLU A 81 -9.59 -3.45 -1.37
N SER A 82 -10.26 -3.66 -0.26
CA SER A 82 -9.66 -4.15 0.98
C SER A 82 -10.28 -5.46 1.42
N ALA A 83 -9.44 -6.38 1.87
CA ALA A 83 -9.90 -7.64 2.48
C ALA A 83 -10.55 -7.43 3.87
N VAL A 84 -10.19 -6.34 4.55
CA VAL A 84 -10.72 -5.98 5.87
C VAL A 84 -11.08 -4.50 5.86
N LEU A 85 -12.34 -4.21 6.11
CA LEU A 85 -12.86 -2.86 6.32
C LEU A 85 -13.20 -2.67 7.79
N LEU A 86 -12.62 -1.63 8.40
CA LEU A 86 -12.95 -1.20 9.74
C LEU A 86 -13.64 0.14 9.64
N GLY A 87 -14.90 0.21 10.01
CA GLY A 87 -15.67 1.45 9.91
C GLY A 87 -17.05 1.32 10.56
N ARG A 88 -17.73 2.45 10.68
CA ARG A 88 -19.10 2.57 11.19
C ARG A 88 -20.02 2.81 10.00
N ASP A 89 -21.32 2.59 10.18
CA ASP A 89 -22.31 2.71 9.10
C ASP A 89 -22.40 4.13 8.48
N ASP A 90 -21.97 5.14 9.22
CA ASP A 90 -21.91 6.54 8.80
C ASP A 90 -20.57 6.96 8.14
N GLU A 91 -19.55 6.11 8.21
CA GLU A 91 -18.23 6.32 7.62
C GLU A 91 -18.18 5.76 6.20
N LYS A 92 -18.23 6.64 5.19
CA LYS A 92 -18.37 6.28 3.78
C LYS A 92 -17.08 6.39 2.96
N VAL A 93 -16.00 6.93 3.54
CA VAL A 93 -14.71 7.08 2.89
C VAL A 93 -13.74 6.06 3.48
N TYR A 94 -13.24 5.17 2.64
CA TYR A 94 -12.26 4.17 3.06
C TYR A 94 -10.86 4.63 2.72
N VAL A 95 -9.97 4.62 3.72
CA VAL A 95 -8.59 5.07 3.59
C VAL A 95 -7.64 3.93 3.92
N ALA A 96 -6.71 3.69 3.02
CA ALA A 96 -5.62 2.75 3.21
C ALA A 96 -4.34 3.50 3.57
N SER A 97 -3.71 3.10 4.68
CA SER A 97 -2.45 3.69 5.18
C SER A 97 -1.22 2.87 4.80
N GLY A 98 -1.38 1.74 4.12
CA GLY A 98 -0.28 0.90 3.66
C GLY A 98 -0.75 -0.12 2.63
N GLY A 99 0.14 -0.50 1.71
CA GLY A 99 -0.16 -1.44 0.64
C GLY A 99 0.13 -0.87 -0.76
N ARG A 100 -0.52 -1.44 -1.78
CA ARG A 100 -0.41 -1.00 -3.18
C ARG A 100 -1.77 -0.51 -3.64
N PHE A 101 -1.85 0.77 -3.97
CA PHE A 101 -3.10 1.41 -4.38
C PHE A 101 -2.89 2.35 -5.55
N PRO A 102 -3.86 2.44 -6.47
CA PRO A 102 -3.92 3.52 -7.43
C PRO A 102 -3.98 4.85 -6.70
N THR A 103 -3.06 5.75 -7.02
CA THR A 103 -2.97 7.09 -6.43
C THR A 103 -3.04 8.13 -7.54
N LEU A 104 -3.80 9.18 -7.32
CA LEU A 104 -3.85 10.29 -8.26
C LEU A 104 -2.53 11.05 -8.20
N VAL A 105 -1.93 11.25 -9.36
CA VAL A 105 -0.65 11.94 -9.49
C VAL A 105 -0.68 12.99 -10.60
N SER A 106 0.25 13.92 -10.54
CA SER A 106 0.47 14.95 -11.56
C SER A 106 1.92 14.93 -12.03
N SER A 107 2.15 15.54 -13.19
CA SER A 107 3.49 15.80 -13.73
C SER A 107 4.13 17.07 -13.18
N GLN A 108 3.66 17.61 -12.05
CA GLN A 108 4.17 18.86 -11.47
C GLN A 108 5.71 18.86 -11.32
N ASN A 109 6.29 17.72 -10.98
CA ASN A 109 7.75 17.53 -10.90
C ASN A 109 8.27 16.54 -11.97
N GLY A 110 7.65 16.57 -13.16
CA GLY A 110 8.00 15.75 -14.31
C GLY A 110 7.39 14.36 -14.30
N THR A 111 7.82 13.52 -15.25
CA THR A 111 7.41 12.14 -15.42
C THR A 111 7.75 11.28 -14.20
N ILE A 112 6.88 10.39 -13.81
CA ILE A 112 7.11 9.39 -12.76
C ILE A 112 7.48 8.08 -13.44
N ASN A 113 8.65 7.54 -13.13
CA ASN A 113 9.08 6.23 -13.61
C ASN A 113 8.90 5.16 -12.53
N ILE A 114 8.88 3.90 -12.95
CA ILE A 114 8.89 2.76 -12.00
C ILE A 114 10.10 2.88 -11.08
N GLY A 115 9.86 2.81 -9.78
CA GLY A 115 10.88 2.92 -8.75
C GLY A 115 11.12 4.33 -8.22
N ASP A 116 10.56 5.38 -8.87
CA ASP A 116 10.64 6.75 -8.35
C ASP A 116 9.86 6.88 -7.04
N TYR A 117 10.33 7.75 -6.17
CA TYR A 117 9.58 8.12 -4.99
C TYR A 117 8.46 9.10 -5.33
N VAL A 118 7.35 8.95 -4.64
CA VAL A 118 6.16 9.80 -4.76
C VAL A 118 5.96 10.58 -3.48
N ALA A 119 5.77 11.88 -3.60
CA ALA A 119 5.43 12.81 -2.51
C ALA A 119 4.08 13.48 -2.79
N VAL A 120 3.56 14.22 -1.82
CA VAL A 120 2.34 15.04 -2.00
C VAL A 120 2.69 16.29 -2.79
N SER A 121 1.89 16.61 -3.80
CA SER A 121 2.07 17.80 -4.62
C SER A 121 1.47 19.06 -3.97
N SER A 122 1.63 20.23 -4.60
CA SER A 122 0.93 21.46 -4.20
C SER A 122 -0.58 21.41 -4.46
N VAL A 123 -1.05 20.44 -5.26
CA VAL A 123 -2.48 20.25 -5.54
C VAL A 123 -3.07 19.29 -4.51
N LYS A 124 -4.15 19.71 -3.85
CA LYS A 124 -4.78 18.91 -2.80
C LYS A 124 -5.22 17.53 -3.29
N GLY A 125 -4.83 16.50 -2.56
CA GLY A 125 -5.16 15.11 -2.83
C GLY A 125 -4.34 14.45 -3.94
N ILE A 126 -3.36 15.14 -4.52
CA ILE A 126 -2.60 14.68 -5.69
C ILE A 126 -1.13 14.49 -5.31
N GLY A 127 -0.55 13.39 -5.79
CA GLY A 127 0.90 13.13 -5.68
C GLY A 127 1.70 13.72 -6.83
N MET A 128 3.01 13.70 -6.69
CA MET A 128 3.99 14.05 -7.72
C MET A 128 5.25 13.21 -7.54
N ARG A 129 6.13 13.19 -8.52
CA ARG A 129 7.48 12.67 -8.33
C ARG A 129 8.17 13.45 -7.20
N ALA A 130 8.73 12.76 -6.23
CA ALA A 130 9.46 13.40 -5.15
C ALA A 130 10.73 14.11 -5.68
N GLY A 131 11.02 15.28 -5.13
CA GLY A 131 12.30 15.96 -5.32
C GLY A 131 13.36 15.45 -4.34
N ASP A 132 14.54 16.07 -4.38
CA ASP A 132 15.69 15.66 -3.54
C ASP A 132 15.53 16.03 -2.06
N ILE A 133 14.62 16.96 -1.75
CA ILE A 133 14.45 17.55 -0.42
C ILE A 133 13.03 17.40 0.15
N GLU A 134 12.26 16.43 -0.35
CA GLU A 134 10.91 16.21 0.15
C GLU A 134 10.92 15.73 1.60
N PRO A 135 10.17 16.40 2.49
CA PRO A 135 10.19 16.07 3.93
C PRO A 135 9.53 14.72 4.22
N VAL A 136 8.58 14.29 3.40
CA VAL A 136 7.86 13.03 3.55
C VAL A 136 7.62 12.39 2.19
N ILE A 137 7.87 11.09 2.11
CA ILE A 137 7.61 10.24 0.96
C ILE A 137 6.35 9.43 1.21
N LEU A 138 5.39 9.50 0.29
CA LEU A 138 4.17 8.68 0.31
C LEU A 138 4.47 7.22 0.02
N GLY A 139 5.35 6.96 -0.95
CA GLY A 139 5.70 5.60 -1.37
C GLY A 139 6.60 5.57 -2.60
N LYS A 140 6.64 4.39 -3.24
CA LYS A 140 7.36 4.16 -4.49
C LYS A 140 6.40 3.82 -5.62
N ALA A 141 6.62 4.40 -6.79
CA ALA A 141 5.87 4.06 -8.00
C ALA A 141 6.20 2.65 -8.47
N ILE A 142 5.17 1.86 -8.73
CA ILE A 142 5.26 0.52 -9.33
C ILE A 142 4.84 0.51 -10.80
N GLU A 143 4.26 1.63 -11.25
CA GLU A 143 3.90 1.90 -12.65
C GLU A 143 4.42 3.29 -13.02
N SER A 144 4.66 3.51 -14.30
CA SER A 144 5.07 4.83 -14.81
C SER A 144 3.83 5.70 -15.07
N PHE A 145 4.00 7.02 -14.91
CA PHE A 145 3.01 8.03 -15.28
C PHE A 145 3.68 9.13 -16.08
N ASP A 146 3.14 9.40 -17.26
CA ASP A 146 3.51 10.52 -18.12
C ASP A 146 2.24 11.24 -18.55
N ALA A 147 2.20 12.53 -18.34
CA ALA A 147 1.06 13.40 -18.69
C ALA A 147 1.28 14.13 -20.03
N SER A 148 2.05 13.54 -20.97
CA SER A 148 2.26 14.08 -22.32
C SER A 148 0.99 14.07 -23.17
#